data_3db3214d47bd898a9aa4a4a4fdda6f15
#
_entry.id   3db3214d47bd898a9aa4a4a4fdda6f15
#
_cell.length_a   1.000
_cell.length_b   1.000
_cell.length_c   1.000
_cell.angle_alpha   90.00
_cell.angle_beta   90.00
_cell.angle_gamma   90.00
#
_symmetry.space_group_name_H-M   'P 1'
#
loop_
_entity.id
_entity.type
_entity.pdbx_description
1 polymer ?
#
loop_
_entity_poly.entity_id
_entity_poly.type
_entity_poly.pdbx_seq_one_letter_code
_entity_poly.pdbx_strand_id
1 'polypeptide(L)'
;MNKIFTSYLEKIEKSLQQIIPTQSNSQWNKLSFGNIPECVNNDHLANLLTPCRNLMDLGGKRWRPLLLVLCYELACQSGKKDGLQENDVYNLTTLVEFVHTASLIHDDIEDGADTRRGKPAAHITYGLDTALNAASWLYFEAPVCINQ
;
A
#
# COMPACT_ATOMS: atom_id res chain seq x y z
N MET A 1 7.93 -18.27 15.07
CA MET A 1 7.02 -17.10 15.12
C MET A 1 5.70 -17.56 15.73
N ASN A 2 5.07 -16.78 16.62
CA ASN A 2 3.83 -17.18 17.29
C ASN A 2 2.70 -17.29 16.24
N LYS A 3 1.90 -18.39 16.28
CA LYS A 3 0.80 -18.66 15.32
C LYS A 3 -0.20 -17.49 15.19
N ILE A 4 -0.42 -16.74 16.28
CA ILE A 4 -1.31 -15.56 16.31
C ILE A 4 -0.78 -14.46 15.40
N PHE A 5 0.51 -14.12 15.50
CA PHE A 5 1.13 -13.10 14.65
C PHE A 5 1.14 -13.49 13.17
N THR A 6 1.31 -14.79 12.87
CA THR A 6 1.24 -15.28 11.51
C THR A 6 -0.14 -15.01 10.90
N SER A 7 -1.22 -15.30 11.63
CA SER A 7 -2.60 -15.06 11.17
C SER A 7 -2.87 -13.56 10.90
N TYR A 8 -2.41 -12.65 11.76
CA TYR A 8 -2.54 -11.22 11.52
C TYR A 8 -1.79 -10.78 10.26
N LEU A 9 -0.56 -11.25 10.08
CA LEU A 9 0.24 -10.92 8.90
C LEU A 9 -0.40 -11.43 7.60
N GLU A 10 -0.97 -12.64 7.60
CA GLU A 10 -1.69 -13.18 6.45
C GLU A 10 -2.90 -12.32 6.06
N LYS A 11 -3.67 -11.85 7.05
CA LYS A 11 -4.81 -10.95 6.80
C LYS A 11 -4.35 -9.58 6.27
N ILE A 12 -3.26 -9.02 6.82
CA ILE A 12 -2.66 -7.77 6.34
C ILE A 12 -2.21 -7.92 4.87
N GLU A 13 -1.45 -8.97 4.54
CA GLU A 13 -0.99 -9.21 3.16
C GLU A 13 -2.17 -9.39 2.21
N LYS A 14 -3.22 -10.09 2.63
CA LYS A 14 -4.44 -10.24 1.84
C LYS A 14 -5.10 -8.89 1.54
N SER A 15 -5.24 -8.01 2.53
CA SER A 15 -5.80 -6.67 2.34
C SER A 15 -4.95 -5.84 1.38
N LEU A 16 -3.62 -5.83 1.54
CA LEU A 16 -2.70 -5.12 0.65
C LEU A 16 -2.83 -5.59 -0.81
N GLN A 17 -2.96 -6.90 -1.02
CA GLN A 17 -3.10 -7.47 -2.37
C GLN A 17 -4.44 -7.14 -3.03
N GLN A 18 -5.50 -6.95 -2.26
CA GLN A 18 -6.83 -6.65 -2.77
C GLN A 18 -6.96 -5.20 -3.24
N ILE A 19 -6.32 -4.27 -2.54
CA ILE A 19 -6.54 -2.83 -2.76
C ILE A 19 -5.71 -2.29 -3.93
N ILE A 20 -4.46 -2.70 -4.13
CA ILE A 20 -3.73 -2.38 -5.36
C ILE A 20 -3.65 -3.63 -6.24
N PRO A 21 -4.42 -3.70 -7.31
CA PRO A 21 -4.38 -4.85 -8.21
C PRO A 21 -3.08 -4.88 -9.00
N THR A 22 -2.69 -6.07 -9.45
CA THR A 22 -1.57 -6.25 -10.40
C THR A 22 -1.86 -5.66 -11.77
N GLN A 23 -3.15 -5.64 -12.14
CA GLN A 23 -3.67 -4.99 -13.34
C GLN A 23 -4.93 -4.23 -12.99
N SER A 24 -5.00 -2.97 -13.39
CA SER A 24 -6.20 -2.15 -13.17
C SER A 24 -7.39 -2.67 -13.96
N ASN A 25 -8.58 -2.48 -13.42
CA ASN A 25 -9.86 -2.75 -14.10
C ASN A 25 -10.77 -1.54 -13.98
N SER A 26 -11.85 -1.52 -14.79
CA SER A 26 -12.73 -0.37 -14.88
C SER A 26 -13.38 0.05 -13.56
N GLN A 27 -13.70 -0.90 -12.68
CA GLN A 27 -14.28 -0.60 -11.37
C GLN A 27 -13.24 0.05 -10.45
N TRP A 28 -12.05 -0.51 -10.37
CA TRP A 28 -10.95 0.03 -9.59
C TRP A 28 -10.51 1.40 -10.11
N ASN A 29 -10.38 1.55 -11.45
CA ASN A 29 -10.04 2.82 -12.08
C ASN A 29 -11.04 3.92 -11.70
N LYS A 30 -12.35 3.60 -11.68
CA LYS A 30 -13.38 4.56 -11.29
C LYS A 30 -13.29 4.97 -9.82
N LEU A 31 -12.93 4.06 -8.93
CA LEU A 31 -12.76 4.34 -7.50
C LEU A 31 -11.52 5.21 -7.24
N SER A 32 -10.39 4.87 -7.86
CA SER A 32 -9.10 5.53 -7.61
C SER A 32 -8.93 6.84 -8.38
N PHE A 33 -9.48 6.95 -9.59
CA PHE A 33 -9.27 8.10 -10.49
C PHE A 33 -10.56 8.81 -10.93
N GLY A 34 -11.72 8.27 -10.61
CA GLY A 34 -12.99 8.80 -11.12
C GLY A 34 -13.16 8.54 -12.62
N ASN A 35 -13.57 9.56 -13.36
CA ASN A 35 -13.73 9.46 -14.81
C ASN A 35 -12.39 9.71 -15.51
N ILE A 36 -11.86 8.65 -16.11
CA ILE A 36 -10.60 8.70 -16.87
C ILE A 36 -10.91 9.03 -18.34
N PRO A 37 -10.18 9.97 -18.99
CA PRO A 37 -10.32 10.23 -20.42
C PRO A 37 -10.01 8.97 -21.24
N GLU A 38 -10.69 8.80 -22.39
CA GLU A 38 -10.54 7.62 -23.26
C GLU A 38 -9.10 7.43 -23.79
N CYS A 39 -8.30 8.49 -23.86
CA CYS A 39 -6.90 8.42 -24.26
C CYS A 39 -6.00 7.78 -23.19
N VAL A 40 -6.46 7.61 -21.94
CA VAL A 40 -5.70 6.96 -20.86
C VAL A 40 -6.08 5.49 -20.83
N ASN A 41 -5.10 4.64 -21.05
CA ASN A 41 -5.25 3.18 -21.02
C ASN A 41 -4.52 2.56 -19.81
N ASN A 42 -4.61 1.25 -19.68
CA ASN A 42 -3.99 0.52 -18.57
C ASN A 42 -2.45 0.63 -18.55
N ASP A 43 -1.79 0.81 -19.69
CA ASP A 43 -0.33 0.97 -19.74
C ASP A 43 0.10 2.30 -19.11
N HIS A 44 -0.68 3.35 -19.28
CA HIS A 44 -0.46 4.62 -18.59
C HIS A 44 -0.60 4.46 -17.07
N LEU A 45 -1.63 3.75 -16.62
CA LEU A 45 -1.86 3.51 -15.19
C LEU A 45 -0.81 2.59 -14.58
N ALA A 46 -0.27 1.66 -15.37
CA ALA A 46 0.80 0.77 -14.92
C ALA A 46 2.05 1.53 -14.47
N ASN A 47 2.33 2.70 -15.03
CA ASN A 47 3.45 3.55 -14.60
C ASN A 47 3.30 4.08 -13.16
N LEU A 48 2.07 4.19 -12.66
CA LEU A 48 1.81 4.53 -11.25
C LEU A 48 1.78 3.29 -10.35
N LEU A 49 1.14 2.23 -10.83
CA LEU A 49 0.93 1.01 -10.04
C LEU A 49 2.20 0.19 -9.85
N THR A 50 2.94 -0.05 -10.94
CA THR A 50 4.03 -1.03 -10.96
C THR A 50 5.18 -0.69 -10.00
N PRO A 51 5.69 0.56 -9.91
CA PRO A 51 6.77 0.87 -8.97
C PRO A 51 6.36 0.65 -7.52
N CYS A 52 5.13 1.05 -7.16
CA CYS A 52 4.58 0.90 -5.82
C CYS A 52 4.34 -0.57 -5.48
N ARG A 53 3.70 -1.30 -6.40
CA ARG A 53 3.38 -2.71 -6.22
C ARG A 53 4.63 -3.56 -6.07
N ASN A 54 5.63 -3.36 -6.94
CA ASN A 54 6.87 -4.13 -6.89
C ASN A 54 7.60 -3.93 -5.57
N LEU A 55 7.66 -2.71 -5.02
CA LEU A 55 8.26 -2.50 -3.71
C LEU A 55 7.47 -3.16 -2.58
N MET A 56 6.14 -3.14 -2.63
CA MET A 56 5.30 -3.85 -1.65
C MET A 56 5.50 -5.36 -1.72
N ASP A 57 5.57 -5.93 -2.91
CA ASP A 57 5.73 -7.37 -3.15
C ASP A 57 7.12 -7.91 -2.74
N LEU A 58 8.14 -7.06 -2.64
CA LEU A 58 9.41 -7.41 -2.00
C LEU A 58 9.23 -7.75 -0.51
N GLY A 59 8.04 -7.57 0.03
CA GLY A 59 7.71 -7.91 1.41
C GLY A 59 8.29 -6.93 2.41
N GLY A 60 8.30 -7.34 3.66
CA GLY A 60 8.79 -6.58 4.80
C GLY A 60 8.28 -7.16 6.09
N LYS A 61 8.73 -6.61 7.23
CA LYS A 61 8.30 -7.08 8.55
C LYS A 61 6.84 -6.72 8.88
N ARG A 62 6.22 -5.84 8.10
CA ARG A 62 4.84 -5.33 8.30
C ARG A 62 4.55 -4.92 9.76
N TRP A 63 5.56 -4.44 10.47
CA TRP A 63 5.41 -4.15 11.89
C TRP A 63 4.47 -2.95 12.16
N ARG A 64 4.41 -1.96 11.24
CA ARG A 64 3.52 -0.81 11.38
C ARG A 64 2.04 -1.20 11.28
N PRO A 65 1.58 -1.89 10.22
CA PRO A 65 0.21 -2.40 10.16
C PRO A 65 -0.08 -3.42 11.27
N LEU A 66 0.89 -4.26 11.66
CA LEU A 66 0.71 -5.19 12.78
C LEU A 66 0.48 -4.44 14.10
N LEU A 67 1.23 -3.36 14.36
CA LEU A 67 1.04 -2.52 15.55
C LEU A 67 -0.38 -1.94 15.60
N LEU A 68 -0.91 -1.47 14.46
CA LEU A 68 -2.29 -0.97 14.38
C LEU A 68 -3.29 -2.05 14.77
N VAL A 69 -3.17 -3.27 14.25
CA VAL A 69 -4.04 -4.41 14.60
C VAL A 69 -3.94 -4.73 16.10
N LEU A 70 -2.73 -4.76 16.66
CA LEU A 70 -2.53 -5.03 18.09
C LEU A 70 -3.12 -3.95 18.99
N CYS A 71 -3.04 -2.67 18.60
CA CYS A 71 -3.68 -1.57 19.32
C CYS A 71 -5.21 -1.71 19.30
N TYR A 72 -5.79 -2.09 18.15
CA TYR A 72 -7.21 -2.36 18.04
C TYR A 72 -7.65 -3.53 18.96
N GLU A 73 -6.94 -4.66 18.92
CA GLU A 73 -7.22 -5.81 19.79
C GLU A 73 -7.18 -5.41 21.27
N LEU A 74 -6.19 -4.62 21.67
CA LEU A 74 -6.07 -4.13 23.04
C LEU A 74 -7.25 -3.24 23.42
N ALA A 75 -7.68 -2.35 22.54
CA ALA A 75 -8.84 -1.49 22.76
C ALA A 75 -10.13 -2.32 22.90
N CYS A 76 -10.31 -3.35 22.08
CA CYS A 76 -11.44 -4.27 22.18
C CYS A 76 -11.48 -5.01 23.53
N GLN A 77 -10.32 -5.48 24.01
CA GLN A 77 -10.22 -6.15 25.31
C GLN A 77 -10.53 -5.22 26.49
N SER A 78 -10.25 -3.91 26.34
CA SER A 78 -10.60 -2.92 27.36
C SER A 78 -12.07 -2.49 27.36
N GLY A 79 -12.93 -3.12 26.54
CA GLY A 79 -14.37 -2.83 26.43
C GLY A 79 -14.70 -1.61 25.56
N LYS A 80 -13.74 -0.99 24.92
CA LYS A 80 -13.93 0.14 24.00
C LYS A 80 -14.15 -0.36 22.57
N LYS A 81 -15.34 -0.92 22.30
CA LYS A 81 -15.76 -1.26 20.93
C LYS A 81 -16.62 -0.11 20.39
N ASP A 82 -16.03 0.79 19.65
CA ASP A 82 -16.70 1.95 19.05
C ASP A 82 -17.25 1.66 17.64
N GLY A 83 -17.84 0.49 17.41
CA GLY A 83 -18.53 0.15 16.16
C GLY A 83 -17.64 -0.24 14.99
N LEU A 84 -16.30 -0.10 15.08
CA LEU A 84 -15.36 -0.56 14.07
C LEU A 84 -15.46 -2.08 13.87
N GLN A 85 -15.63 -2.49 12.63
CA GLN A 85 -15.59 -3.90 12.26
C GLN A 85 -14.14 -4.35 12.02
N GLU A 86 -13.87 -5.64 12.17
CA GLU A 86 -12.55 -6.21 11.94
C GLU A 86 -12.02 -5.86 10.53
N ASN A 87 -12.86 -5.90 9.51
CA ASN A 87 -12.49 -5.55 8.14
C ASN A 87 -12.02 -4.09 8.00
N ASP A 88 -12.63 -3.15 8.72
CA ASP A 88 -12.25 -1.73 8.68
C ASP A 88 -10.83 -1.55 9.19
N VAL A 89 -10.45 -2.31 10.22
CA VAL A 89 -9.08 -2.29 10.77
C VAL A 89 -8.06 -2.79 9.75
N TYR A 90 -8.37 -3.88 9.03
CA TYR A 90 -7.48 -4.39 8.00
C TYR A 90 -7.42 -3.47 6.78
N ASN A 91 -8.48 -2.77 6.42
CA ASN A 91 -8.45 -1.71 5.41
C ASN A 91 -7.55 -0.55 5.86
N LEU A 92 -7.62 -0.14 7.13
CA LEU A 92 -6.72 0.88 7.69
C LEU A 92 -5.24 0.45 7.68
N THR A 93 -4.93 -0.85 7.73
CA THR A 93 -3.54 -1.32 7.61
C THR A 93 -2.95 -1.01 6.25
N THR A 94 -3.77 -0.96 5.20
CA THR A 94 -3.31 -0.62 3.85
C THR A 94 -2.93 0.85 3.75
N LEU A 95 -3.69 1.76 4.35
CA LEU A 95 -3.32 3.17 4.44
C LEU A 95 -1.93 3.34 5.06
N VAL A 96 -1.67 2.67 6.19
CA VAL A 96 -0.38 2.74 6.89
C VAL A 96 0.77 2.24 6.01
N GLU A 97 0.58 1.11 5.32
CA GLU A 97 1.63 0.51 4.49
C GLU A 97 1.83 1.27 3.18
N PHE A 98 0.77 1.89 2.60
CA PHE A 98 0.91 2.72 1.40
C PHE A 98 1.70 3.98 1.67
N VAL A 99 1.38 4.70 2.75
CA VAL A 99 2.17 5.86 3.18
C VAL A 99 3.62 5.47 3.43
N HIS A 100 3.85 4.32 4.08
CA HIS A 100 5.21 3.82 4.31
C HIS A 100 5.92 3.45 3.01
N THR A 101 5.26 2.77 2.08
CA THR A 101 5.84 2.40 0.78
C THR A 101 6.19 3.64 -0.03
N ALA A 102 5.29 4.62 -0.07
CA ALA A 102 5.54 5.90 -0.72
C ALA A 102 6.76 6.62 -0.12
N SER A 103 6.84 6.69 1.22
CA SER A 103 8.00 7.31 1.90
C SER A 103 9.31 6.62 1.55
N LEU A 104 9.33 5.29 1.46
CA LEU A 104 10.54 4.55 1.10
C LEU A 104 11.03 4.84 -0.31
N ILE A 105 10.13 5.06 -1.28
CA ILE A 105 10.52 5.45 -2.64
C ILE A 105 11.09 6.87 -2.65
N HIS A 106 10.48 7.80 -1.90
CA HIS A 106 11.01 9.16 -1.77
C HIS A 106 12.38 9.17 -1.06
N ASP A 107 12.52 8.44 0.05
CA ASP A 107 13.79 8.29 0.77
C ASP A 107 14.90 7.78 -0.15
N ASP A 108 14.62 6.75 -0.98
CA ASP A 108 15.59 6.21 -1.93
C ASP A 108 16.05 7.23 -2.97
N ILE A 109 15.14 8.12 -3.39
CA ILE A 109 15.45 9.21 -4.31
C ILE A 109 16.29 10.28 -3.62
N GLU A 110 15.88 10.70 -2.41
CA GLU A 110 16.54 11.75 -1.64
C GLU A 110 17.95 11.35 -1.20
N ASP A 111 18.10 10.07 -0.79
CA ASP A 111 19.36 9.50 -0.36
C ASP A 111 20.29 9.07 -1.53
N GLY A 112 19.78 9.06 -2.77
CA GLY A 112 20.48 8.52 -3.92
C GLY A 112 20.78 7.03 -3.79
N ALA A 113 19.88 6.27 -3.17
CA ALA A 113 20.09 4.86 -2.87
C ALA A 113 19.97 3.98 -4.12
N ASP A 114 20.99 3.21 -4.47
CA ASP A 114 20.96 2.31 -5.64
C ASP A 114 20.04 1.11 -5.44
N THR A 115 19.83 0.68 -4.19
CA THR A 115 19.13 -0.57 -3.88
C THR A 115 18.19 -0.45 -2.70
N ARG A 116 17.06 -1.18 -2.78
CA ARG A 116 16.10 -1.37 -1.68
C ARG A 116 15.73 -2.84 -1.54
N ARG A 117 15.84 -3.39 -0.33
CA ARG A 117 15.52 -4.80 -0.01
C ARG A 117 16.24 -5.80 -0.93
N GLY A 118 17.50 -5.50 -1.32
CA GLY A 118 18.33 -6.36 -2.18
C GLY A 118 17.97 -6.33 -3.66
N LYS A 119 17.13 -5.40 -4.10
CA LYS A 119 16.79 -5.14 -5.50
C LYS A 119 17.14 -3.69 -5.85
N PRO A 120 17.32 -3.35 -7.14
CA PRO A 120 17.46 -1.95 -7.54
C PRO A 120 16.31 -1.10 -7.01
N ALA A 121 16.62 0.13 -6.57
CA ALA A 121 15.60 1.08 -6.11
C ALA A 121 14.63 1.45 -7.26
N ALA A 122 13.43 1.93 -6.91
CA ALA A 122 12.39 2.21 -7.90
C ALA A 122 12.85 3.23 -8.96
N HIS A 123 13.55 4.30 -8.56
CA HIS A 123 14.05 5.32 -9.49
C HIS A 123 15.17 4.80 -10.41
N ILE A 124 15.91 3.77 -9.99
CA ILE A 124 16.89 3.08 -10.85
C ILE A 124 16.19 2.19 -11.89
N THR A 125 15.11 1.52 -11.48
CA THR A 125 14.38 0.56 -12.33
C THR A 125 13.45 1.24 -13.32
N TYR A 126 12.72 2.29 -12.90
CA TYR A 126 11.62 2.90 -13.67
C TYR A 126 11.91 4.32 -14.14
N GLY A 127 13.05 4.89 -13.74
CA GLY A 127 13.37 6.30 -13.92
C GLY A 127 12.87 7.17 -12.76
N LEU A 128 13.55 8.31 -12.58
CA LEU A 128 13.30 9.22 -11.46
C LEU A 128 11.87 9.79 -11.49
N ASP A 129 11.44 10.28 -12.63
CA ASP A 129 10.12 10.90 -12.82
C ASP A 129 8.98 9.92 -12.58
N THR A 130 9.08 8.71 -13.13
CA THR A 130 8.08 7.65 -12.91
C THR A 130 8.01 7.25 -11.45
N ALA A 131 9.13 6.99 -10.79
CA ALA A 131 9.17 6.59 -9.40
C ALA A 131 8.64 7.68 -8.47
N LEU A 132 9.02 8.95 -8.70
CA LEU A 132 8.56 10.10 -7.93
C LEU A 132 7.05 10.30 -8.06
N ASN A 133 6.52 10.25 -9.29
CA ASN A 133 5.09 10.39 -9.52
C ASN A 133 4.27 9.23 -8.93
N ALA A 134 4.76 8.00 -9.06
CA ALA A 134 4.11 6.82 -8.49
C ALA A 134 4.04 6.89 -6.96
N ALA A 135 5.13 7.27 -6.30
CA ALA A 135 5.16 7.43 -4.85
C ALA A 135 4.26 8.58 -4.38
N SER A 136 4.28 9.72 -5.08
CA SER A 136 3.41 10.86 -4.77
C SER A 136 1.93 10.47 -4.94
N TRP A 137 1.57 9.78 -6.01
CA TRP A 137 0.22 9.26 -6.20
C TRP A 137 -0.20 8.33 -5.06
N LEU A 138 0.68 7.43 -4.60
CA LEU A 138 0.36 6.46 -3.56
C LEU A 138 0.00 7.14 -2.21
N TYR A 139 0.57 8.31 -1.90
CA TYR A 139 0.14 9.09 -0.73
C TYR A 139 -1.32 9.54 -0.83
N PHE A 140 -1.79 9.90 -2.03
CA PHE A 140 -3.18 10.32 -2.24
C PHE A 140 -4.12 9.13 -2.38
N GLU A 141 -3.64 7.98 -2.85
CA GLU A 141 -4.42 6.74 -2.91
C GLU A 141 -4.64 6.13 -1.52
N ALA A 142 -3.71 6.33 -0.59
CA ALA A 142 -3.81 5.77 0.76
C ALA A 142 -5.16 6.06 1.46
N PRO A 143 -5.72 7.29 1.49
CA PRO A 143 -7.03 7.55 2.07
C PRO A 143 -8.21 6.97 1.26
N VAL A 144 -8.06 6.70 -0.04
CA VAL A 144 -9.13 6.10 -0.86
C VAL A 144 -9.45 4.70 -0.39
N CYS A 145 -8.46 3.97 0.13
CA CYS A 145 -8.61 2.61 0.66
C CYS A 145 -9.60 2.50 1.83
N ILE A 146 -9.89 3.61 2.53
CA ILE A 146 -10.81 3.63 3.68
C ILE A 146 -12.26 3.61 3.21
N ASN A 147 -12.53 4.01 1.97
CA ASN A 147 -13.88 4.15 1.41
C ASN A 147 -14.27 2.96 0.52
N GLN A 148 -13.45 1.91 0.46
CA GLN A 148 -13.70 0.67 -0.26
C GLN A 148 -14.23 -0.39 0.72
#